data_812c89eeddfe5838a8d92e5998398cc0
#
_entry.id   812c89eeddfe5838a8d92e5998398cc0
#
_cell.length_a   1.000
_cell.length_b   1.000
_cell.length_c   1.000
_cell.angle_alpha   90.00
_cell.angle_beta   90.00
_cell.angle_gamma   90.00
#
_symmetry.space_group_name_H-M   'P 1'
#
loop_
_entity.id
_entity.type
_entity.pdbx_description
1 polymer ?
#
loop_
_entity_poly.entity_id
_entity_poly.type
_entity_poly.pdbx_seq_one_letter_code
_entity_poly.pdbx_strand_id
1 'polypeptide(L)'
;RSEMCIRDSRGGATLLKLALSGAATAAACSSLVSAVLLPRTDVIDQFRFWQIGSVGGAQWPHIAMALPFLVLGLVIVLACSTALNALALGDDVATGLGINVLRARLISVVGAVILCGTATALAGPIAFVGLIVPHVMRLALGTDHRLLLPMTGLAGACLLYTSLSG
;
A
#
# COMPACT_ATOMS: atom_id res chain seq x y z
N ARG A 1 -24.90 -9.95 -23.38
CA ARG A 1 -23.51 -10.28 -22.93
C ARG A 1 -22.44 -9.62 -23.79
N SER A 2 -22.72 -9.23 -25.04
CA SER A 2 -21.75 -8.59 -25.96
C SER A 2 -21.61 -7.08 -25.76
N GLU A 3 -22.58 -6.42 -25.16
CA GLU A 3 -22.59 -4.96 -24.97
C GLU A 3 -21.62 -4.49 -23.86
N MET A 4 -21.30 -5.37 -22.91
CA MET A 4 -20.43 -5.05 -21.77
C MET A 4 -18.94 -4.97 -22.16
N CYS A 5 -18.52 -5.66 -23.22
CA CYS A 5 -17.14 -5.64 -23.74
C CYS A 5 -16.79 -4.39 -24.55
N ILE A 6 -17.77 -3.70 -25.16
CA ILE A 6 -17.52 -2.55 -26.05
C ILE A 6 -17.43 -1.23 -25.27
N ARG A 7 -18.07 -1.16 -24.10
CA ARG A 7 -18.04 0.04 -23.24
C ARG A 7 -16.72 0.23 -22.49
N ASP A 8 -15.95 -0.85 -22.33
CA ASP A 8 -14.65 -0.84 -21.62
C ASP A 8 -13.47 -0.41 -22.53
N SER A 9 -13.71 -0.22 -23.80
CA SER A 9 -12.72 0.12 -24.83
C SER A 9 -12.43 1.63 -24.95
N ARG A 10 -13.20 2.50 -24.29
CA ARG A 10 -13.01 3.96 -24.33
C ARG A 10 -12.52 4.50 -22.99
N GLY A 11 -11.23 4.41 -22.74
CA GLY A 11 -10.53 5.33 -21.82
C GLY A 11 -10.58 5.02 -20.32
N GLY A 12 -11.18 3.93 -19.86
CA GLY A 12 -11.12 3.50 -18.47
C GLY A 12 -9.86 2.66 -18.18
N ALA A 13 -9.13 3.00 -17.13
CA ALA A 13 -8.07 2.13 -16.61
C ALA A 13 -8.75 0.87 -16.03
N THR A 14 -8.85 -0.20 -16.84
CA THR A 14 -9.34 -1.49 -16.37
C THR A 14 -8.40 -2.01 -15.29
N LEU A 15 -8.94 -2.67 -14.26
CA LEU A 15 -8.16 -3.32 -13.19
C LEU A 15 -7.00 -4.15 -13.76
N LEU A 16 -7.21 -4.79 -14.90
CA LEU A 16 -6.20 -5.57 -15.60
C LEU A 16 -5.05 -4.69 -16.13
N LYS A 17 -5.35 -3.53 -16.71
CA LYS A 17 -4.32 -2.59 -17.20
C LYS A 17 -3.49 -2.03 -16.06
N LEU A 18 -4.13 -1.71 -14.92
CA LEU A 18 -3.45 -1.26 -13.71
C LEU A 18 -2.54 -2.35 -13.12
N ALA A 19 -3.03 -3.60 -13.07
CA ALA A 19 -2.23 -4.73 -12.60
C ALA A 19 -1.03 -5.00 -13.51
N LEU A 20 -1.22 -5.01 -14.83
CA LEU A 20 -0.13 -5.21 -15.80
C LEU A 20 0.90 -4.08 -15.77
N SER A 21 0.46 -2.81 -15.69
CA SER A 21 1.37 -1.67 -15.58
C SER A 21 2.15 -1.69 -14.27
N GLY A 22 1.50 -2.08 -13.17
CA GLY A 22 2.15 -2.27 -11.88
C GLY A 22 3.21 -3.37 -11.90
N ALA A 23 2.89 -4.52 -12.50
CA ALA A 23 3.82 -5.63 -12.66
C ALA A 23 5.02 -5.25 -13.54
N ALA A 24 4.79 -4.54 -14.66
CA ALA A 24 5.87 -4.07 -15.54
C ALA A 24 6.79 -3.07 -14.81
N THR A 25 6.21 -2.14 -14.05
CA THR A 25 6.98 -1.16 -13.26
C THR A 25 7.80 -1.86 -12.17
N ALA A 26 7.21 -2.83 -11.47
CA ALA A 26 7.89 -3.61 -10.45
C ALA A 26 9.07 -4.41 -11.03
N ALA A 27 8.89 -5.03 -12.20
CA ALA A 27 9.95 -5.75 -12.91
C ALA A 27 11.10 -4.82 -13.33
N ALA A 28 10.78 -3.64 -13.86
CA ALA A 28 11.77 -2.64 -14.22
C ALA A 28 12.57 -2.15 -13.01
N CYS A 29 11.89 -1.82 -11.90
CA CYS A 29 12.54 -1.42 -10.65
C CYS A 29 13.43 -2.54 -10.09
N SER A 30 12.95 -3.79 -10.11
CA SER A 30 13.72 -4.96 -9.66
C SER A 30 14.98 -5.17 -10.49
N SER A 31 14.89 -4.99 -11.80
CA SER A 31 16.05 -5.07 -12.69
C SER A 31 17.08 -3.99 -12.40
N LEU A 32 16.65 -2.75 -12.14
CA LEU A 32 17.52 -1.64 -11.76
C LEU A 32 18.21 -1.90 -10.43
N VAL A 33 17.47 -2.37 -9.43
CA VAL A 33 18.03 -2.74 -8.12
C VAL A 33 19.10 -3.83 -8.29
N SER A 34 18.82 -4.87 -9.06
CA SER A 34 19.78 -5.95 -9.35
C SER A 34 21.04 -5.43 -10.06
N ALA A 35 20.87 -4.54 -11.06
CA ALA A 35 22.00 -3.96 -11.77
C ALA A 35 22.93 -3.13 -10.88
N VAL A 36 22.37 -2.42 -9.89
CA VAL A 36 23.15 -1.63 -8.92
C VAL A 36 23.83 -2.50 -7.87
N LEU A 37 23.17 -3.62 -7.47
CA LEU A 37 23.68 -4.54 -6.45
C LEU A 37 24.76 -5.49 -6.97
N LEU A 38 24.69 -5.92 -8.25
CA LEU A 38 25.59 -6.92 -8.82
C LEU A 38 27.11 -6.59 -8.64
N PRO A 39 27.57 -5.35 -8.82
CA PRO A 39 28.99 -5.02 -8.65
C PRO A 39 29.44 -4.86 -7.18
N ARG A 40 28.54 -4.98 -6.20
CA ARG A 40 28.80 -4.74 -4.76
C ARG A 40 28.47 -5.96 -3.92
N THR A 41 29.41 -6.87 -3.81
CA THR A 41 29.23 -8.13 -3.05
C THR A 41 28.94 -7.91 -1.57
N ASP A 42 29.52 -6.88 -0.96
CA ASP A 42 29.37 -6.54 0.46
C ASP A 42 27.92 -6.08 0.78
N VAL A 43 27.22 -5.50 -0.20
CA VAL A 43 25.85 -5.01 -0.04
C VAL A 43 24.81 -6.11 -0.31
N ILE A 44 25.18 -7.14 -1.07
CA ILE A 44 24.29 -8.26 -1.40
C ILE A 44 23.84 -9.01 -0.14
N ASP A 45 24.76 -9.27 0.78
CA ASP A 45 24.43 -10.00 2.02
C ASP A 45 23.50 -9.18 2.91
N GLN A 46 23.76 -7.89 3.06
CA GLN A 46 22.89 -6.97 3.81
C GLN A 46 21.50 -6.86 3.16
N PHE A 47 21.43 -6.82 1.82
CA PHE A 47 20.17 -6.81 1.07
C PHE A 47 19.40 -8.11 1.21
N ARG A 48 20.06 -9.26 1.24
CA ARG A 48 19.44 -10.56 1.50
C ARG A 48 18.82 -10.63 2.89
N PHE A 49 19.53 -10.16 3.91
CA PHE A 49 18.99 -10.08 5.28
C PHE A 49 17.77 -9.17 5.34
N TRP A 50 17.80 -8.04 4.63
CA TRP A 50 16.65 -7.14 4.55
C TRP A 50 15.46 -7.78 3.79
N GLN A 51 15.71 -8.56 2.72
CA GLN A 51 14.68 -9.28 1.96
C GLN A 51 13.97 -10.37 2.78
N ILE A 52 14.65 -10.97 3.73
CA ILE A 52 14.04 -11.99 4.62
C ILE A 52 13.04 -11.33 5.58
N GLY A 53 13.05 -10.00 5.71
CA GLY A 53 12.14 -9.26 6.55
C GLY A 53 12.51 -9.38 8.04
N SER A 54 13.59 -8.74 8.44
CA SER A 54 14.01 -8.70 9.83
C SER A 54 13.67 -7.35 10.45
N VAL A 55 12.61 -7.31 11.24
CA VAL A 55 12.29 -6.13 12.08
C VAL A 55 13.32 -5.95 13.21
N GLY A 56 14.06 -7.01 13.58
CA GLY A 56 15.07 -6.99 14.64
C GLY A 56 16.34 -6.18 14.32
N GLY A 57 16.55 -5.77 13.07
CA GLY A 57 17.67 -4.92 12.65
C GLY A 57 17.34 -3.42 12.58
N ALA A 58 16.12 -3.01 12.87
CA ALA A 58 15.73 -1.60 12.82
C ALA A 58 16.35 -0.81 13.96
N GLN A 59 17.37 0.00 13.65
CA GLN A 59 18.00 0.90 14.60
C GLN A 59 17.16 2.16 14.83
N TRP A 60 17.13 2.68 16.05
CA TRP A 60 16.40 3.89 16.44
C TRP A 60 16.52 5.08 15.47
N PRO A 61 17.72 5.38 14.90
CA PRO A 61 17.88 6.47 13.95
C PRO A 61 17.07 6.28 12.66
N HIS A 62 16.95 5.05 12.17
CA HIS A 62 16.16 4.74 10.95
C HIS A 62 14.67 4.88 11.20
N ILE A 63 14.19 4.46 12.38
CA ILE A 63 12.79 4.62 12.79
C ILE A 63 12.45 6.10 12.91
N ALA A 64 13.31 6.90 13.55
CA ALA A 64 13.10 8.33 13.72
C ALA A 64 13.05 9.08 12.37
N MET A 65 13.84 8.64 11.39
CA MET A 65 13.84 9.23 10.03
C MET A 65 12.60 8.85 9.24
N ALA A 66 12.06 7.66 9.44
CA ALA A 66 10.86 7.17 8.75
C ALA A 66 9.55 7.67 9.38
N LEU A 67 9.56 8.02 10.67
CA LEU A 67 8.39 8.45 11.42
C LEU A 67 7.63 9.62 10.76
N PRO A 68 8.27 10.70 10.30
CA PRO A 68 7.55 11.81 9.65
C PRO A 68 6.83 11.38 8.37
N PHE A 69 7.39 10.46 7.59
CA PHE A 69 6.76 9.93 6.39
C PHE A 69 5.57 9.03 6.73
N LEU A 70 5.67 8.21 7.77
CA LEU A 70 4.55 7.40 8.27
C LEU A 70 3.40 8.28 8.75
N VAL A 71 3.69 9.31 9.54
CA VAL A 71 2.67 10.24 10.03
C VAL A 71 2.03 10.99 8.87
N LEU A 72 2.82 11.50 7.93
CA LEU A 72 2.32 12.20 6.74
C LEU A 72 1.40 11.30 5.91
N GLY A 73 1.83 10.10 5.59
CA GLY A 73 1.04 9.13 4.83
C GLY A 73 -0.25 8.76 5.54
N LEU A 74 -0.19 8.56 6.86
CA LEU A 74 -1.36 8.25 7.69
C LEU A 74 -2.37 9.40 7.69
N VAL A 75 -1.91 10.64 7.86
CA VAL A 75 -2.77 11.83 7.84
C VAL A 75 -3.45 11.97 6.47
N ILE A 76 -2.72 11.78 5.37
CA ILE A 76 -3.28 11.85 4.02
C ILE A 76 -4.38 10.79 3.84
N VAL A 77 -4.12 9.55 4.20
CA VAL A 77 -5.07 8.44 4.01
C VAL A 77 -6.30 8.59 4.91
N LEU A 78 -6.13 9.02 6.16
CA LEU A 78 -7.25 9.29 7.06
C LEU A 78 -8.09 10.47 6.58
N ALA A 79 -7.48 11.54 6.08
CA ALA A 79 -8.20 12.69 5.50
C ALA A 79 -9.02 12.28 4.27
N CYS A 80 -8.53 11.32 3.48
CA CYS A 80 -9.24 10.79 2.30
C CYS A 80 -10.29 9.72 2.64
N SER A 81 -10.40 9.26 3.88
CA SER A 81 -11.29 8.15 4.27
C SER A 81 -12.76 8.39 3.88
N THR A 82 -13.24 9.62 4.04
CA THR A 82 -14.61 10.01 3.64
C THR A 82 -14.81 9.94 2.13
N ALA A 83 -13.84 10.41 1.37
CA ALA A 83 -13.87 10.35 -0.09
C ALA A 83 -13.77 8.90 -0.59
N LEU A 84 -12.98 8.06 0.08
CA LEU A 84 -12.88 6.62 -0.22
C LEU A 84 -14.20 5.89 0.05
N ASN A 85 -14.91 6.23 1.12
CA ASN A 85 -16.24 5.67 1.40
C ASN A 85 -17.25 6.06 0.31
N ALA A 86 -17.24 7.31 -0.15
CA ALA A 86 -18.09 7.75 -1.23
C ALA A 86 -17.74 7.07 -2.57
N LEU A 87 -16.45 6.88 -2.87
CA LEU A 87 -15.99 6.13 -4.04
C LEU A 87 -16.37 4.64 -3.99
N ALA A 88 -16.47 4.06 -2.80
CA ALA A 88 -16.93 2.68 -2.62
C ALA A 88 -18.41 2.49 -2.99
N LEU A 89 -19.22 3.57 -2.94
CA LEU A 89 -20.62 3.58 -3.36
C LEU A 89 -20.79 3.78 -4.87
N GLY A 90 -19.73 4.15 -5.57
CA GLY A 90 -19.68 4.37 -7.02
C GLY A 90 -19.27 5.79 -7.40
N ASP A 91 -18.68 5.91 -8.59
CA ASP A 91 -18.15 7.20 -9.09
C ASP A 91 -19.27 8.23 -9.31
N ASP A 92 -20.46 7.79 -9.73
CA ASP A 92 -21.64 8.65 -9.96
C ASP A 92 -22.14 9.25 -8.63
N VAL A 93 -22.18 8.45 -7.57
CA VAL A 93 -22.59 8.90 -6.23
C VAL A 93 -21.55 9.88 -5.65
N ALA A 94 -20.26 9.58 -5.81
CA ALA A 94 -19.19 10.45 -5.34
C ALA A 94 -19.21 11.83 -6.03
N THR A 95 -19.46 11.87 -7.35
CA THR A 95 -19.61 13.12 -8.10
C THR A 95 -20.86 13.90 -7.71
N GLY A 96 -21.96 13.22 -7.45
CA GLY A 96 -23.19 13.83 -6.93
C GLY A 96 -23.01 14.48 -5.55
N LEU A 97 -22.10 13.97 -4.74
CA LEU A 97 -21.69 14.55 -3.46
C LEU A 97 -20.65 15.68 -3.59
N GLY A 98 -20.31 16.09 -4.81
CA GLY A 98 -19.34 17.16 -5.09
C GLY A 98 -17.89 16.75 -4.93
N ILE A 99 -17.58 15.45 -4.82
CA ILE A 99 -16.22 14.95 -4.67
C ILE A 99 -15.57 14.84 -6.05
N ASN A 100 -14.39 15.43 -6.20
CA ASN A 100 -13.59 15.24 -7.39
C ASN A 100 -12.91 13.87 -7.35
N VAL A 101 -13.52 12.87 -8.02
CA VAL A 101 -13.12 11.47 -8.03
C VAL A 101 -11.63 11.28 -8.38
N LEU A 102 -11.15 12.01 -9.41
CA LEU A 102 -9.76 11.90 -9.84
C LEU A 102 -8.77 12.37 -8.76
N ARG A 103 -9.05 13.54 -8.15
CA ARG A 103 -8.20 14.08 -7.07
C ARG A 103 -8.21 13.16 -5.84
N ALA A 104 -9.39 12.73 -5.42
CA ALA A 104 -9.52 11.83 -4.27
C ALA A 104 -8.73 10.52 -4.49
N ARG A 105 -8.85 9.95 -5.68
CA ARG A 105 -8.13 8.72 -6.07
C ARG A 105 -6.61 8.95 -6.11
N LEU A 106 -6.12 10.03 -6.72
CA LEU A 106 -4.69 10.35 -6.77
C LEU A 106 -4.10 10.59 -5.38
N ILE A 107 -4.74 11.38 -4.53
CA ILE A 107 -4.24 11.69 -3.19
C ILE A 107 -4.22 10.42 -2.32
N SER A 108 -5.24 9.57 -2.44
CA SER A 108 -5.27 8.28 -1.71
C SER A 108 -4.16 7.34 -2.16
N VAL A 109 -3.87 7.27 -3.46
CA VAL A 109 -2.77 6.46 -4.00
C VAL A 109 -1.42 6.98 -3.52
N VAL A 110 -1.20 8.30 -3.53
CA VAL A 110 0.04 8.91 -3.02
C VAL A 110 0.22 8.59 -1.53
N GLY A 111 -0.81 8.75 -0.71
CA GLY A 111 -0.76 8.39 0.71
C GLY A 111 -0.46 6.91 0.94
N ALA A 112 -1.09 6.03 0.18
CA ALA A 112 -0.85 4.59 0.24
C ALA A 112 0.59 4.21 -0.18
N VAL A 113 1.13 4.85 -1.23
CA VAL A 113 2.51 4.61 -1.68
C VAL A 113 3.52 5.07 -0.63
N ILE A 114 3.31 6.23 0.00
CA ILE A 114 4.18 6.72 1.08
C ILE A 114 4.17 5.74 2.26
N LEU A 115 2.98 5.31 2.71
CA LEU A 115 2.87 4.35 3.81
C LEU A 115 3.50 3.00 3.49
N CYS A 116 3.19 2.45 2.32
CA CYS A 116 3.72 1.16 1.89
C CYS A 116 5.25 1.22 1.70
N GLY A 117 5.76 2.29 1.08
CA GLY A 117 7.18 2.48 0.86
C GLY A 117 7.97 2.61 2.16
N THR A 118 7.48 3.41 3.11
CA THR A 118 8.12 3.56 4.42
C THR A 118 8.04 2.29 5.26
N ALA A 119 6.91 1.59 5.26
CA ALA A 119 6.77 0.32 5.96
C ALA A 119 7.72 -0.75 5.38
N THR A 120 7.80 -0.84 4.06
CA THR A 120 8.70 -1.79 3.37
C THR A 120 10.17 -1.44 3.61
N ALA A 121 10.52 -0.15 3.65
CA ALA A 121 11.90 0.28 3.94
C ALA A 121 12.36 -0.10 5.35
N LEU A 122 11.45 -0.08 6.35
CA LEU A 122 11.75 -0.42 7.74
C LEU A 122 11.73 -1.92 8.01
N ALA A 123 10.71 -2.61 7.51
CA ALA A 123 10.41 -3.99 7.90
C ALA A 123 10.77 -5.03 6.83
N GLY A 124 11.20 -4.57 5.63
CA GLY A 124 11.38 -5.43 4.47
C GLY A 124 10.06 -5.74 3.75
N PRO A 125 10.09 -6.58 2.71
CA PRO A 125 8.94 -6.89 1.87
C PRO A 125 7.97 -7.88 2.55
N ILE A 126 7.23 -7.43 3.56
CA ILE A 126 6.24 -8.23 4.28
C ILE A 126 4.91 -8.22 3.51
N ALA A 127 4.88 -8.92 2.37
CA ALA A 127 3.73 -8.91 1.46
C ALA A 127 2.48 -9.57 2.08
N PHE A 128 2.64 -10.63 2.85
CA PHE A 128 1.52 -11.40 3.40
C PHE A 128 0.70 -10.63 4.43
N VAL A 129 1.33 -9.84 5.30
CA VAL A 129 0.63 -9.06 6.33
C VAL A 129 -0.27 -8.02 5.69
N GLY A 130 0.21 -7.33 4.64
CA GLY A 130 -0.56 -6.34 3.91
C GLY A 130 -1.79 -6.88 3.18
N LEU A 131 -1.83 -8.18 2.88
CA LEU A 131 -2.96 -8.82 2.22
C LEU A 131 -3.95 -9.43 3.22
N ILE A 132 -3.45 -10.15 4.23
CA ILE A 132 -4.27 -10.92 5.17
C ILE A 132 -4.99 -9.98 6.15
N VAL A 133 -4.27 -9.03 6.74
CA VAL A 133 -4.84 -8.15 7.78
C VAL A 133 -6.03 -7.34 7.29
N PRO A 134 -5.96 -6.60 6.17
CA PRO A 134 -7.13 -5.85 5.70
C PRO A 134 -8.28 -6.76 5.26
N HIS A 135 -7.98 -7.96 4.77
CA HIS A 135 -9.02 -8.91 4.39
C HIS A 135 -9.81 -9.41 5.62
N VAL A 136 -9.11 -9.83 6.66
CA VAL A 136 -9.71 -10.26 7.93
C VAL A 136 -10.49 -9.11 8.59
N MET A 137 -9.92 -7.90 8.60
CA MET A 137 -10.57 -6.73 9.17
C MET A 137 -11.85 -6.33 8.41
N ARG A 138 -11.89 -6.46 7.09
CA ARG A 138 -13.11 -6.26 6.30
C ARG A 138 -14.21 -7.24 6.65
N LEU A 139 -13.86 -8.49 6.92
CA LEU A 139 -14.82 -9.50 7.35
C LEU A 139 -15.37 -9.23 8.76
N ALA A 140 -14.53 -8.67 9.66
CA ALA A 140 -14.89 -8.42 11.04
C ALA A 140 -15.64 -7.08 11.26
N LEU A 141 -15.25 -6.01 10.56
CA LEU A 141 -15.70 -4.63 10.80
C LEU A 141 -16.55 -4.05 9.66
N GLY A 142 -16.68 -4.79 8.52
CA GLY A 142 -17.38 -4.29 7.33
C GLY A 142 -16.50 -3.37 6.47
N THR A 143 -17.16 -2.51 5.66
CA THR A 143 -16.51 -1.72 4.60
C THR A 143 -16.26 -0.26 4.96
N ASP A 144 -16.49 0.17 6.19
CA ASP A 144 -16.28 1.58 6.58
C ASP A 144 -14.79 1.90 6.74
N HIS A 145 -14.25 2.66 5.79
CA HIS A 145 -12.83 3.01 5.73
C HIS A 145 -12.36 3.86 6.92
N ARG A 146 -13.26 4.55 7.63
CA ARG A 146 -12.91 5.35 8.81
C ARG A 146 -12.48 4.48 10.00
N LEU A 147 -13.15 3.34 10.18
CA LEU A 147 -12.82 2.36 11.21
C LEU A 147 -11.80 1.33 10.70
N LEU A 148 -11.93 0.94 9.45
CA LEU A 148 -11.09 -0.08 8.83
C LEU A 148 -9.61 0.33 8.84
N LEU A 149 -9.29 1.58 8.47
CA LEU A 149 -7.91 2.06 8.36
C LEU A 149 -7.14 2.02 9.70
N PRO A 150 -7.63 2.62 10.80
CA PRO A 150 -6.91 2.56 12.07
C PRO A 150 -6.87 1.14 12.65
N MET A 151 -7.95 0.36 12.48
CA MET A 151 -8.00 -1.02 13.00
C MET A 151 -7.08 -1.97 12.25
N THR A 152 -6.93 -1.83 10.93
CA THR A 152 -5.94 -2.62 10.17
C THR A 152 -4.51 -2.26 10.57
N GLY A 153 -4.23 -0.99 10.87
CA GLY A 153 -2.94 -0.55 11.39
C GLY A 153 -2.63 -1.18 12.74
N LEU A 154 -3.57 -1.14 13.69
CA LEU A 154 -3.41 -1.76 15.00
C LEU A 154 -3.27 -3.29 14.92
N ALA A 155 -4.11 -3.94 14.12
CA ALA A 155 -4.04 -5.39 13.94
C ALA A 155 -2.73 -5.84 13.30
N GLY A 156 -2.24 -5.10 12.29
CA GLY A 156 -0.93 -5.33 11.69
C GLY A 156 0.22 -5.18 12.70
N ALA A 157 0.17 -4.15 13.54
CA ALA A 157 1.15 -3.93 14.61
C ALA A 157 1.11 -5.04 15.67
N CYS A 158 -0.08 -5.49 16.10
CA CYS A 158 -0.24 -6.61 17.02
C CYS A 158 0.31 -7.91 16.44
N LEU A 159 0.05 -8.17 15.16
CA LEU A 159 0.50 -9.39 14.48
C LEU A 159 2.03 -9.43 14.36
N LEU A 160 2.65 -8.28 14.01
CA LEU A 160 4.10 -8.14 13.99
C LEU A 160 4.71 -8.30 15.38
N TYR A 161 4.11 -7.70 16.41
CA TYR A 161 4.57 -7.82 17.79
C TYR A 161 4.52 -9.29 18.27
N THR A 162 3.43 -9.99 17.99
CA THR A 162 3.28 -11.41 18.36
C THR A 162 4.27 -12.30 17.62
N SER A 163 4.54 -12.01 16.35
CA SER A 163 5.53 -12.75 15.54
C SER A 163 6.98 -12.54 16.02
N LEU A 164 7.27 -11.41 16.68
CA LEU A 164 8.59 -11.09 17.24
C LEU A 164 8.79 -11.65 18.66
N SER A 165 7.68 -11.92 19.36
CA SER A 165 7.69 -12.39 20.77
C SER A 165 7.74 -13.91 20.90
N GLY A 166 7.55 -14.67 19.81
CA GLY A 166 7.60 -16.13 19.76
C GLY A 166 8.88 -16.63 19.12
#